data_85f8f98805dd12e1c5b952a6730eb609
#
_entry.id   85f8f98805dd12e1c5b952a6730eb609
#
_cell.length_a   1.000
_cell.length_b   1.000
_cell.length_c   1.000
_cell.angle_alpha   90.00
_cell.angle_beta   90.00
_cell.angle_gamma   90.00
#
_symmetry.space_group_name_H-M   'P 1'
#
loop_
_entity.id
_entity.type
_entity.pdbx_description
1 polymer ?
#
loop_
_entity_poly.entity_id
_entity_poly.type
_entity_poly.pdbx_seq_one_letter_code
_entity_poly.pdbx_strand_id
1 'polypeptide(L)'
;MANKYNLASSRQDKQNEFYTQLSTIEDELWHYRKCFEGKIVFCNADDPAIGEDGIDHYGDDRGGYTSNFFRYFQLNFHRLGIKKLITTHYVSAGKSYKFEIVNHDKGTQIGLPDYIKTPLQGNGDFRSDECIEFLKECDIVVTNPPFSLMKEYLPLLVNSGKQFLILGKIDHAMYKDNFKYFKEGKVWLGYNSGHFWFMVPEYYEEKPTDYKQDENGQKWRRMGNICWFTNIDIEKRHQPLDLYKHYNPVDYPKYDTFDAIECGAYKEIPDDYFGNIGVPITYLPHHCDEQFEIIGELHNGSDNEYDFAFPVLQGKNKYERIIIKRR
;
A
#
# COMPACT_ATOMS: atom_id res chain seq x y z
N MET A 1 14.99 0.42 37.41
CA MET A 1 14.13 -0.45 36.58
C MET A 1 13.63 0.35 35.38
N ALA A 2 14.50 0.64 34.45
CA ALA A 2 14.19 1.38 33.22
C ALA A 2 14.56 0.48 32.03
N ASN A 3 13.72 0.48 31.04
CA ASN A 3 13.98 0.01 29.66
C ASN A 3 13.85 -1.47 29.27
N LYS A 4 12.82 -2.18 29.74
CA LYS A 4 12.37 -3.36 28.98
C LYS A 4 11.38 -3.00 27.83
N TYR A 5 10.68 -1.89 27.94
CA TYR A 5 9.68 -1.47 26.92
C TYR A 5 10.31 -0.91 25.63
N ASN A 6 11.46 -0.23 25.71
CA ASN A 6 12.10 0.35 24.52
C ASN A 6 12.86 -0.66 23.66
N LEU A 7 13.30 -1.80 24.22
CA LEU A 7 13.99 -2.84 23.47
C LEU A 7 13.04 -3.75 22.68
N ALA A 8 11.80 -3.92 23.16
CA ALA A 8 10.78 -4.70 22.45
C ALA A 8 10.18 -3.92 21.29
N SER A 9 9.89 -2.63 21.46
CA SER A 9 9.40 -1.76 20.38
C SER A 9 10.45 -1.57 19.30
N SER A 10 11.70 -1.29 19.64
CA SER A 10 12.78 -1.14 18.65
C SER A 10 13.14 -2.44 17.93
N ARG A 11 12.93 -3.62 18.54
CA ARG A 11 13.02 -4.92 17.83
C ARG A 11 11.84 -5.16 16.91
N GLN A 12 10.66 -4.72 17.29
CA GLN A 12 9.45 -4.86 16.48
C GLN A 12 9.47 -3.90 15.27
N ASP A 13 9.99 -2.70 15.44
CA ASP A 13 10.19 -1.73 14.36
C ASP A 13 11.22 -2.22 13.36
N LYS A 14 12.36 -2.78 13.82
CA LYS A 14 13.38 -3.37 12.94
C LYS A 14 12.93 -4.63 12.17
N GLN A 15 11.89 -5.33 12.59
CA GLN A 15 11.34 -6.48 11.85
C GLN A 15 10.26 -6.08 10.83
N ASN A 16 9.92 -4.80 10.72
CA ASN A 16 8.92 -4.28 9.78
C ASN A 16 9.53 -3.61 8.54
N GLU A 17 10.85 -3.71 8.36
CA GLU A 17 11.53 -3.20 7.18
C GLU A 17 11.46 -4.22 6.04
N PHE A 18 10.62 -3.94 5.07
CA PHE A 18 10.40 -4.75 3.88
C PHE A 18 10.71 -3.94 2.63
N TYR A 19 11.78 -4.31 1.93
CA TYR A 19 12.20 -3.61 0.73
C TYR A 19 11.54 -4.22 -0.51
N THR A 20 10.74 -3.41 -1.19
CA THR A 20 10.00 -3.81 -2.39
C THR A 20 10.98 -4.03 -3.56
N GLN A 21 10.79 -5.13 -4.29
CA GLN A 21 11.60 -5.40 -5.49
C GLN A 21 11.31 -4.39 -6.60
N LEU A 22 12.35 -4.03 -7.36
CA LEU A 22 12.21 -3.11 -8.49
C LEU A 22 11.18 -3.61 -9.52
N SER A 23 11.20 -4.91 -9.84
CA SER A 23 10.22 -5.51 -10.77
C SER A 23 8.78 -5.37 -10.27
N THR A 24 8.54 -5.53 -8.98
CA THR A 24 7.21 -5.34 -8.38
C THR A 24 6.71 -3.88 -8.54
N ILE A 25 7.63 -2.93 -8.42
CA ILE A 25 7.34 -1.50 -8.63
C ILE A 25 7.09 -1.25 -10.12
N GLU A 26 7.93 -1.76 -11.00
CA GLU A 26 7.80 -1.60 -12.45
C GLU A 26 6.49 -2.17 -12.99
N ASP A 27 6.11 -3.39 -12.55
CA ASP A 27 4.89 -4.05 -12.97
C ASP A 27 3.64 -3.22 -12.64
N GLU A 28 3.61 -2.59 -11.48
CA GLU A 28 2.47 -1.74 -11.10
C GLU A 28 2.55 -0.36 -11.75
N LEU A 29 3.67 0.35 -11.60
CA LEU A 29 3.79 1.74 -12.03
C LEU A 29 3.73 1.91 -13.56
N TRP A 30 3.98 0.85 -14.31
CA TRP A 30 3.78 0.85 -15.77
C TRP A 30 2.37 1.29 -16.18
N HIS A 31 1.36 0.89 -15.41
CA HIS A 31 -0.03 1.25 -15.68
C HIS A 31 -0.32 2.74 -15.45
N TYR A 32 0.45 3.40 -14.60
CA TYR A 32 0.28 4.81 -14.20
C TYR A 32 1.26 5.78 -14.89
N ARG A 33 2.08 5.31 -15.83
CA ARG A 33 3.18 6.10 -16.41
C ARG A 33 2.77 7.47 -16.95
N LYS A 34 1.56 7.60 -17.51
CA LYS A 34 1.02 8.86 -18.02
C LYS A 34 0.64 9.85 -16.92
N CYS A 35 0.40 9.37 -15.70
CA CYS A 35 0.01 10.20 -14.58
C CYS A 35 1.19 10.99 -13.99
N PHE A 36 2.43 10.62 -14.34
CA PHE A 36 3.64 11.25 -13.80
C PHE A 36 4.14 12.45 -14.62
N GLU A 37 3.66 12.63 -15.84
CA GLU A 37 4.11 13.69 -16.72
C GLU A 37 3.86 15.08 -16.14
N GLY A 38 4.90 15.88 -15.99
CA GLY A 38 4.87 17.23 -15.41
C GLY A 38 4.61 17.27 -13.90
N LYS A 39 4.63 16.15 -13.20
CA LYS A 39 4.26 16.03 -11.80
C LYS A 39 5.45 16.09 -10.85
N ILE A 40 5.17 16.50 -9.62
CA ILE A 40 6.07 16.38 -8.47
C ILE A 40 5.70 15.10 -7.74
N VAL A 41 6.63 14.15 -7.70
CA VAL A 41 6.47 12.84 -7.04
C VAL A 41 7.17 12.88 -5.68
N PHE A 42 6.50 12.37 -4.65
CA PHE A 42 7.06 12.25 -3.31
C PHE A 42 7.10 10.78 -2.86
N CYS A 43 8.30 10.32 -2.47
CA CYS A 43 8.53 8.99 -1.92
C CYS A 43 9.05 9.14 -0.49
N ASN A 44 8.17 8.99 0.48
CA ASN A 44 8.51 9.18 1.89
C ASN A 44 9.24 7.95 2.45
N ALA A 45 10.39 8.18 3.11
CA ALA A 45 11.29 7.14 3.63
C ALA A 45 11.86 6.19 2.55
N ASP A 46 12.06 6.71 1.34
CA ASP A 46 12.52 5.99 0.16
C ASP A 46 13.76 6.68 -0.46
N ASP A 47 14.83 6.72 0.27
CA ASP A 47 16.06 7.45 -0.10
C ASP A 47 17.09 6.59 -0.85
N PRO A 48 18.10 7.21 -1.45
CA PRO A 48 19.19 6.51 -2.14
C PRO A 48 20.17 5.77 -1.23
N ALA A 49 20.03 5.84 0.11
CA ALA A 49 20.93 5.23 1.11
C ALA A 49 22.41 5.57 0.91
N ILE A 50 22.70 6.79 0.47
CA ILE A 50 24.09 7.23 0.29
C ILE A 50 24.65 7.76 1.59
N GLY A 51 25.76 7.19 2.03
CA GLY A 51 26.49 7.62 3.22
C GLY A 51 27.00 9.07 3.13
N GLU A 52 27.50 9.59 4.26
CA GLU A 52 28.10 10.93 4.32
C GLU A 52 29.34 11.07 3.42
N ASP A 53 29.99 9.95 3.10
CA ASP A 53 31.12 9.84 2.18
C ASP A 53 30.76 9.88 0.69
N GLY A 54 29.48 9.98 0.38
CA GLY A 54 28.99 9.98 -1.01
C GLY A 54 28.97 8.61 -1.68
N ILE A 55 29.27 7.54 -0.94
CA ILE A 55 29.30 6.17 -1.44
C ILE A 55 27.93 5.52 -1.19
N ASP A 56 27.45 4.77 -2.18
CA ASP A 56 26.27 3.93 -2.04
C ASP A 56 26.60 2.74 -1.12
N HIS A 57 26.04 2.74 0.07
CA HIS A 57 26.21 1.69 1.08
C HIS A 57 25.16 0.58 0.96
N TYR A 58 24.65 0.33 -0.20
CA TYR A 58 23.71 -0.75 -0.47
C TYR A 58 24.28 -2.10 0.00
N GLY A 59 23.65 -2.66 1.02
CA GLY A 59 24.01 -3.98 1.55
C GLY A 59 25.24 -4.00 2.46
N ASP A 60 25.78 -2.85 2.91
CA ASP A 60 26.81 -2.82 3.91
C ASP A 60 26.25 -2.88 5.35
N ASP A 61 27.12 -3.21 6.33
CA ASP A 61 26.78 -3.35 7.75
C ASP A 61 26.27 -2.05 8.39
N ARG A 62 26.34 -0.92 7.69
CA ARG A 62 25.89 0.39 8.14
C ARG A 62 24.41 0.63 7.83
N GLY A 63 23.72 -0.39 7.29
CA GLY A 63 22.26 -0.49 7.27
C GLY A 63 21.55 0.34 6.22
N GLY A 64 22.23 0.71 5.14
CA GLY A 64 21.60 1.45 4.06
C GLY A 64 21.24 0.57 2.87
N TYR A 65 19.94 0.38 2.62
CA TYR A 65 19.48 -0.14 1.35
C TYR A 65 18.94 1.01 0.50
N THR A 66 19.44 1.14 -0.73
CA THR A 66 18.83 2.07 -1.68
C THR A 66 17.40 1.66 -1.94
N SER A 67 16.44 2.56 -1.71
CA SER A 67 15.04 2.29 -2.04
C SER A 67 14.87 2.05 -3.54
N ASN A 68 14.20 0.96 -3.89
CA ASN A 68 13.84 0.69 -5.26
C ASN A 68 12.80 1.67 -5.82
N PHE A 69 12.06 2.40 -4.99
CA PHE A 69 11.23 3.52 -5.43
C PHE A 69 12.09 4.68 -5.91
N PHE A 70 13.13 5.06 -5.14
CA PHE A 70 14.08 6.06 -5.60
C PHE A 70 14.74 5.62 -6.92
N ARG A 71 15.26 4.39 -6.99
CA ARG A 71 15.87 3.82 -8.22
C ARG A 71 14.93 3.86 -9.40
N TYR A 72 13.69 3.41 -9.23
CA TYR A 72 12.71 3.40 -10.31
C TYR A 72 12.50 4.80 -10.88
N PHE A 73 12.26 5.78 -10.03
CA PHE A 73 12.02 7.14 -10.46
C PHE A 73 13.28 7.82 -11.00
N GLN A 74 14.46 7.56 -10.46
CA GLN A 74 15.71 8.07 -11.00
C GLN A 74 15.99 7.53 -12.41
N LEU A 75 15.89 6.21 -12.60
CA LEU A 75 16.09 5.53 -13.91
C LEU A 75 15.08 5.99 -14.96
N ASN A 76 13.87 6.29 -14.56
CA ASN A 76 12.76 6.62 -15.45
C ASN A 76 12.41 8.12 -15.47
N PHE A 77 13.17 8.96 -14.77
CA PHE A 77 12.85 10.36 -14.53
C PHE A 77 12.48 11.13 -15.81
N HIS A 78 13.35 11.09 -16.80
CA HIS A 78 13.12 11.76 -18.08
C HIS A 78 12.05 11.07 -18.93
N ARG A 79 12.03 9.73 -18.92
CA ARG A 79 11.03 8.95 -19.69
C ARG A 79 9.60 9.17 -19.20
N LEU A 80 9.42 9.35 -17.90
CA LEU A 80 8.12 9.65 -17.30
C LEU A 80 7.75 11.15 -17.36
N GLY A 81 8.69 12.00 -17.77
CA GLY A 81 8.47 13.44 -17.83
C GLY A 81 8.24 14.09 -16.47
N ILE A 82 8.81 13.53 -15.41
CA ILE A 82 8.64 14.01 -14.03
C ILE A 82 9.26 15.41 -13.91
N LYS A 83 8.53 16.34 -13.29
CA LYS A 83 9.01 17.69 -13.00
C LYS A 83 10.00 17.70 -11.87
N LYS A 84 9.70 16.95 -10.78
CA LYS A 84 10.51 16.87 -9.58
C LYS A 84 10.25 15.56 -8.85
N LEU A 85 11.31 14.93 -8.36
CA LEU A 85 11.23 13.83 -7.39
C LEU A 85 11.70 14.35 -6.04
N ILE A 86 10.94 14.08 -4.99
CA ILE A 86 11.31 14.34 -3.60
C ILE A 86 11.33 12.99 -2.89
N THR A 87 12.42 12.67 -2.20
CA THR A 87 12.48 11.51 -1.31
C THR A 87 13.04 11.91 0.05
N THR A 88 12.68 11.20 1.10
CA THR A 88 13.19 11.46 2.44
C THR A 88 13.84 10.21 3.02
N HIS A 89 14.87 10.40 3.80
CA HIS A 89 15.42 9.38 4.66
C HIS A 89 14.67 9.41 6.00
N TYR A 90 14.45 8.27 6.62
CA TYR A 90 13.89 8.16 7.97
C TYR A 90 14.90 7.57 8.92
N VAL A 91 15.05 8.16 10.09
CA VAL A 91 15.85 7.62 11.20
C VAL A 91 15.03 7.60 12.49
N SER A 92 15.21 6.58 13.31
CA SER A 92 14.51 6.48 14.60
C SER A 92 14.96 7.57 15.60
N ALA A 93 16.16 8.10 15.46
CA ALA A 93 16.70 9.18 16.27
C ALA A 93 17.79 9.95 15.52
N GLY A 94 17.80 11.28 15.64
CA GLY A 94 18.79 12.14 15.00
C GLY A 94 18.20 12.96 13.83
N LYS A 95 19.10 13.53 13.04
CA LYS A 95 18.74 14.32 11.85
C LYS A 95 18.70 13.42 10.62
N SER A 96 17.78 13.72 9.74
CA SER A 96 17.61 13.05 8.49
C SER A 96 17.85 13.98 7.29
N TYR A 97 17.54 13.52 6.09
CA TYR A 97 17.82 14.21 4.85
C TYR A 97 16.65 14.09 3.87
N LYS A 98 16.52 15.12 3.05
CA LYS A 98 15.71 15.14 1.84
C LYS A 98 16.62 15.01 0.63
N PHE A 99 16.19 14.29 -0.38
CA PHE A 99 16.84 14.18 -1.69
C PHE A 99 15.88 14.67 -2.77
N GLU A 100 16.37 15.44 -3.71
CA GLU A 100 15.57 16.03 -4.79
C GLU A 100 16.25 15.85 -6.13
N ILE A 101 15.48 15.39 -7.12
CA ILE A 101 15.85 15.45 -8.53
C ILE A 101 14.91 16.45 -9.18
N VAL A 102 15.46 17.44 -9.88
CA VAL A 102 14.68 18.49 -10.56
C VAL A 102 14.96 18.44 -12.05
N ASN A 103 13.91 18.50 -12.83
CA ASN A 103 14.04 18.62 -14.28
C ASN A 103 14.44 20.06 -14.63
N HIS A 104 15.65 20.22 -15.05
CA HIS A 104 16.14 21.49 -15.61
C HIS A 104 16.00 21.39 -17.13
N ASP A 105 15.07 22.08 -17.73
CA ASP A 105 14.72 22.12 -19.18
C ASP A 105 15.90 22.46 -20.12
N LYS A 106 17.08 21.91 -19.90
CA LYS A 106 18.29 22.17 -20.66
C LYS A 106 18.78 20.92 -21.39
N GLY A 107 18.12 20.61 -22.49
CA GLY A 107 18.65 19.64 -23.47
C GLY A 107 18.51 18.17 -23.03
N THR A 108 18.75 17.26 -23.96
CA THR A 108 18.84 15.82 -23.71
C THR A 108 19.98 15.52 -22.74
N GLN A 109 19.69 15.41 -21.44
CA GLN A 109 20.65 14.86 -20.49
C GLN A 109 20.80 13.37 -20.78
N ILE A 110 22.02 12.97 -21.17
CA ILE A 110 22.41 11.58 -21.33
C ILE A 110 22.97 11.13 -19.98
N GLY A 111 22.29 10.18 -19.31
CA GLY A 111 22.73 9.62 -18.02
C GLY A 111 21.64 9.68 -16.95
N LEU A 112 21.98 9.18 -15.76
CA LEU A 112 21.11 9.31 -14.59
C LEU A 112 21.12 10.77 -14.12
N PRO A 113 19.94 11.32 -13.74
CA PRO A 113 19.90 12.66 -13.18
C PRO A 113 20.58 12.72 -11.82
N ASP A 114 21.32 13.79 -11.58
CA ASP A 114 21.89 14.10 -10.28
C ASP A 114 20.80 14.47 -9.27
N TYR A 115 21.09 14.25 -7.99
CA TYR A 115 20.20 14.65 -6.92
C TYR A 115 20.87 15.65 -5.95
N ILE A 116 20.04 16.45 -5.30
CA ILE A 116 20.44 17.40 -4.27
C ILE A 116 20.07 16.82 -2.91
N LYS A 117 21.05 16.67 -2.01
CA LYS A 117 20.86 16.24 -0.62
C LYS A 117 20.76 17.47 0.29
N THR A 118 19.68 17.56 1.08
CA THR A 118 19.44 18.66 2.01
C THR A 118 19.13 18.10 3.41
N PRO A 119 19.80 18.56 4.49
CA PRO A 119 19.48 18.15 5.85
C PRO A 119 18.06 18.56 6.25
N LEU A 120 17.37 17.70 6.99
CA LEU A 120 16.11 18.00 7.67
C LEU A 120 16.37 18.47 9.11
N GLN A 121 15.45 19.22 9.68
CA GLN A 121 15.46 19.56 11.10
C GLN A 121 15.08 18.34 11.96
N GLY A 122 14.13 17.55 11.47
CA GLY A 122 13.61 16.34 12.10
C GLY A 122 14.22 15.04 11.56
N ASN A 123 13.57 13.94 11.91
CA ASN A 123 14.00 12.57 11.63
C ASN A 123 13.41 11.99 10.33
N GLY A 124 12.63 12.76 9.56
CA GLY A 124 12.01 12.29 8.33
C GLY A 124 10.70 11.51 8.54
N ASP A 125 10.12 11.54 9.74
CA ASP A 125 8.80 10.96 9.99
C ASP A 125 7.75 11.66 9.11
N PHE A 126 6.86 10.88 8.47
CA PHE A 126 5.83 11.41 7.57
C PHE A 126 4.85 12.39 8.25
N ARG A 127 4.75 12.35 9.58
CA ARG A 127 3.93 13.23 10.42
C ARG A 127 4.61 14.54 10.77
N SER A 128 5.91 14.67 10.51
CA SER A 128 6.65 15.90 10.80
C SER A 128 6.17 17.06 9.93
N ASP A 129 6.28 18.29 10.45
CA ASP A 129 5.90 19.48 9.71
C ASP A 129 6.63 19.57 8.37
N GLU A 130 7.92 19.18 8.32
CA GLU A 130 8.71 19.18 7.09
C GLU A 130 8.14 18.20 6.05
N CYS A 131 7.82 16.96 6.45
CA CYS A 131 7.23 15.98 5.53
C CYS A 131 5.82 16.37 5.09
N ILE A 132 5.05 17.04 5.96
CA ILE A 132 3.74 17.61 5.60
C ILE A 132 3.89 18.74 4.56
N GLU A 133 4.93 19.56 4.64
CA GLU A 133 5.18 20.58 3.59
C GLU A 133 5.56 19.91 2.25
N PHE A 134 6.34 18.82 2.25
CA PHE A 134 6.61 18.07 1.01
C PHE A 134 5.35 17.41 0.46
N LEU A 135 4.48 16.90 1.33
CA LEU A 135 3.16 16.39 0.95
C LEU A 135 2.29 17.49 0.31
N LYS A 136 2.31 18.72 0.83
CA LYS A 136 1.59 19.85 0.24
C LYS A 136 2.17 20.24 -1.13
N GLU A 137 3.49 20.17 -1.29
CA GLU A 137 4.19 20.52 -2.53
C GLU A 137 3.95 19.49 -3.64
N CYS A 138 3.92 18.20 -3.32
CA CYS A 138 3.82 17.13 -4.31
C CYS A 138 2.44 17.06 -4.98
N ASP A 139 2.38 16.37 -6.11
CA ASP A 139 1.16 15.99 -6.80
C ASP A 139 0.77 14.55 -6.52
N ILE A 140 1.77 13.66 -6.43
CA ILE A 140 1.58 12.22 -6.29
C ILE A 140 2.53 11.68 -5.23
N VAL A 141 2.00 10.86 -4.29
CA VAL A 141 2.80 10.10 -3.32
C VAL A 141 2.92 8.65 -3.77
N VAL A 142 4.16 8.12 -3.84
CA VAL A 142 4.41 6.71 -4.19
C VAL A 142 5.43 6.13 -3.22
N THR A 143 5.03 5.14 -2.41
CA THR A 143 5.92 4.57 -1.38
C THR A 143 5.42 3.21 -0.86
N ASN A 144 6.28 2.53 -0.11
CA ASN A 144 5.93 1.40 0.73
C ASN A 144 5.96 1.84 2.22
N PRO A 145 4.84 2.34 2.78
CA PRO A 145 4.81 2.78 4.16
C PRO A 145 4.93 1.60 5.13
N PRO A 146 5.40 1.83 6.38
CA PRO A 146 5.35 0.82 7.41
C PRO A 146 3.91 0.32 7.62
N PHE A 147 3.68 -0.98 7.48
CA PHE A 147 2.32 -1.56 7.54
C PHE A 147 1.61 -1.31 8.87
N SER A 148 2.36 -1.22 9.96
CA SER A 148 1.82 -0.87 11.28
C SER A 148 1.23 0.54 11.37
N LEU A 149 1.65 1.45 10.49
CA LEU A 149 1.22 2.85 10.48
C LEU A 149 0.15 3.14 9.40
N MET A 150 -0.31 2.11 8.67
CA MET A 150 -1.28 2.29 7.58
C MET A 150 -2.59 2.96 8.03
N LYS A 151 -3.03 2.73 9.27
CA LYS A 151 -4.22 3.37 9.85
C LYS A 151 -4.08 4.89 10.04
N GLU A 152 -2.84 5.39 10.09
CA GLU A 152 -2.55 6.83 10.19
C GLU A 152 -2.18 7.41 8.82
N TYR A 153 -1.43 6.64 8.03
CA TYR A 153 -0.87 7.10 6.76
C TYR A 153 -1.93 7.25 5.66
N LEU A 154 -2.81 6.25 5.49
CA LEU A 154 -3.85 6.30 4.47
C LEU A 154 -4.84 7.46 4.68
N PRO A 155 -5.38 7.69 5.90
CA PRO A 155 -6.19 8.87 6.18
C PRO A 155 -5.48 10.19 5.92
N LEU A 156 -4.18 10.30 6.25
CA LEU A 156 -3.38 11.48 5.95
C LEU A 156 -3.36 11.77 4.44
N LEU A 157 -3.09 10.75 3.62
CA LEU A 157 -3.05 10.90 2.17
C LEU A 157 -4.41 11.28 1.58
N VAL A 158 -5.48 10.60 1.98
CA VAL A 158 -6.84 10.92 1.51
C VAL A 158 -7.23 12.34 1.88
N ASN A 159 -6.97 12.76 3.13
CA ASN A 159 -7.31 14.11 3.61
C ASN A 159 -6.43 15.20 2.96
N SER A 160 -5.23 14.87 2.50
CA SER A 160 -4.37 15.82 1.77
C SER A 160 -4.91 16.19 0.38
N GLY A 161 -5.82 15.39 -0.17
CA GLY A 161 -6.35 15.53 -1.53
C GLY A 161 -5.33 15.23 -2.63
N LYS A 162 -4.17 14.67 -2.28
CA LYS A 162 -3.13 14.29 -3.24
C LYS A 162 -3.42 12.94 -3.87
N GLN A 163 -2.92 12.73 -5.09
CA GLN A 163 -2.90 11.40 -5.67
C GLN A 163 -1.88 10.53 -4.93
N PHE A 164 -2.16 9.24 -4.83
CA PHE A 164 -1.22 8.32 -4.22
C PHE A 164 -1.30 6.91 -4.80
N LEU A 165 -0.19 6.19 -4.66
CA LEU A 165 -0.05 4.78 -4.99
C LEU A 165 0.88 4.16 -3.95
N ILE A 166 0.33 3.42 -2.99
CA ILE A 166 1.08 2.89 -1.84
C ILE A 166 0.86 1.40 -1.65
N LEU A 167 1.91 0.70 -1.22
CA LEU A 167 1.81 -0.71 -0.85
C LEU A 167 1.14 -0.89 0.52
N GLY A 168 0.39 -1.97 0.66
CA GLY A 168 -0.22 -2.37 1.92
C GLY A 168 -0.70 -3.81 1.88
N LYS A 169 -1.23 -4.29 3.00
CA LYS A 169 -1.98 -5.53 3.07
C LYS A 169 -3.44 -5.24 2.80
N ILE A 170 -4.12 -6.14 2.12
CA ILE A 170 -5.55 -5.97 1.82
C ILE A 170 -6.38 -5.79 3.10
N ASP A 171 -5.97 -6.42 4.20
CA ASP A 171 -6.63 -6.32 5.52
C ASP A 171 -6.65 -4.86 6.05
N HIS A 172 -5.73 -3.99 5.58
CA HIS A 172 -5.75 -2.58 5.96
C HIS A 172 -7.00 -1.84 5.45
N ALA A 173 -7.67 -2.36 4.42
CA ALA A 173 -8.94 -1.81 3.94
C ALA A 173 -10.06 -1.95 4.98
N MET A 174 -10.00 -2.99 5.84
CA MET A 174 -10.99 -3.25 6.89
C MET A 174 -10.70 -2.51 8.20
N TYR A 175 -9.62 -1.73 8.26
CA TYR A 175 -9.38 -0.91 9.45
C TYR A 175 -10.47 0.15 9.58
N LYS A 176 -10.98 0.36 10.81
CA LYS A 176 -12.05 1.30 11.14
C LYS A 176 -11.94 2.64 10.41
N ASP A 177 -10.75 3.24 10.41
CA ASP A 177 -10.52 4.56 9.83
C ASP A 177 -10.34 4.53 8.30
N ASN A 178 -10.10 3.35 7.70
CA ASN A 178 -9.83 3.19 6.29
C ASN A 178 -11.05 2.73 5.49
N PHE A 179 -11.89 1.86 6.06
CA PHE A 179 -13.01 1.22 5.36
C PHE A 179 -13.96 2.24 4.69
N LYS A 180 -14.25 3.34 5.38
CA LYS A 180 -15.08 4.42 4.85
C LYS A 180 -14.62 4.95 3.48
N TYR A 181 -13.30 4.99 3.24
CA TYR A 181 -12.76 5.49 1.97
C TYR A 181 -13.01 4.54 0.81
N PHE A 182 -13.02 3.22 1.07
CA PHE A 182 -13.43 2.23 0.07
C PHE A 182 -14.92 2.31 -0.21
N LYS A 183 -15.74 2.40 0.85
CA LYS A 183 -17.19 2.56 0.72
C LYS A 183 -17.58 3.83 -0.04
N GLU A 184 -16.87 4.93 0.20
CA GLU A 184 -17.10 6.22 -0.46
C GLU A 184 -16.49 6.32 -1.87
N GLY A 185 -15.82 5.28 -2.36
CA GLY A 185 -15.14 5.29 -3.65
C GLY A 185 -13.99 6.30 -3.74
N LYS A 186 -13.37 6.63 -2.60
CA LYS A 186 -12.20 7.53 -2.52
C LYS A 186 -10.88 6.80 -2.62
N VAL A 187 -10.87 5.51 -2.33
CA VAL A 187 -9.71 4.61 -2.38
C VAL A 187 -10.14 3.30 -3.01
N TRP A 188 -9.29 2.76 -3.85
CA TRP A 188 -9.46 1.44 -4.46
C TRP A 188 -8.12 0.73 -4.57
N LEU A 189 -8.13 -0.52 -5.05
CA LEU A 189 -6.91 -1.29 -5.22
C LEU A 189 -6.36 -1.16 -6.64
N GLY A 190 -5.03 -1.14 -6.75
CA GLY A 190 -4.31 -1.10 -8.00
C GLY A 190 -4.40 -2.38 -8.83
N TYR A 191 -3.50 -2.52 -9.81
CA TYR A 191 -3.53 -3.64 -10.75
C TYR A 191 -3.06 -4.94 -10.12
N ASN A 192 -1.97 -4.92 -9.36
CA ASN A 192 -1.30 -6.10 -8.85
C ASN A 192 -1.61 -6.34 -7.37
N SER A 193 -1.91 -7.58 -7.05
CA SER A 193 -2.15 -8.02 -5.67
C SER A 193 -1.77 -9.49 -5.50
N GLY A 194 -1.53 -9.94 -4.27
CA GLY A 194 -1.27 -11.34 -3.97
C GLY A 194 -0.06 -11.56 -3.08
N HIS A 195 0.83 -12.45 -3.50
CA HIS A 195 2.01 -12.84 -2.74
C HIS A 195 3.26 -12.20 -3.33
N PHE A 196 3.86 -11.28 -2.58
CA PHE A 196 5.07 -10.59 -2.99
C PHE A 196 6.27 -11.02 -2.15
N TRP A 197 7.43 -11.11 -2.79
CA TRP A 197 8.71 -11.30 -2.11
C TRP A 197 9.36 -9.95 -1.84
N PHE A 198 9.70 -9.74 -0.57
CA PHE A 198 10.42 -8.57 -0.13
C PHE A 198 11.84 -8.96 0.28
N MET A 199 12.80 -8.14 -0.05
CA MET A 199 14.11 -8.20 0.54
C MET A 199 13.99 -7.74 1.99
N VAL A 200 14.69 -8.41 2.89
CA VAL A 200 14.71 -8.06 4.31
C VAL A 200 16.16 -7.90 4.80
N PRO A 201 16.38 -7.09 5.84
CA PRO A 201 17.72 -6.87 6.38
C PRO A 201 18.41 -8.14 6.85
N GLU A 202 19.73 -8.12 6.94
CA GLU A 202 20.54 -9.27 7.37
C GLU A 202 20.18 -9.75 8.79
N TYR A 203 19.83 -8.83 9.69
CA TYR A 203 19.37 -9.16 11.05
C TYR A 203 17.97 -9.77 11.13
N TYR A 204 17.26 -9.89 9.99
CA TYR A 204 15.92 -10.50 9.97
C TYR A 204 16.01 -11.99 10.35
N GLU A 205 15.18 -12.41 11.31
CA GLU A 205 15.17 -13.79 11.78
C GLU A 205 14.58 -14.73 10.72
N GLU A 206 15.21 -15.87 10.53
CA GLU A 206 14.70 -16.93 9.68
C GLU A 206 13.30 -17.38 10.12
N LYS A 207 12.46 -17.67 9.14
CA LYS A 207 11.12 -18.19 9.38
C LYS A 207 10.97 -19.57 8.74
N PRO A 208 10.17 -20.46 9.34
CA PRO A 208 10.02 -21.84 8.82
C PRO A 208 9.32 -21.92 7.46
N THR A 209 8.58 -20.88 7.09
CA THR A 209 7.85 -20.79 5.82
C THR A 209 7.98 -19.41 5.20
N ASP A 210 7.78 -19.30 3.88
CA ASP A 210 7.79 -18.01 3.16
C ASP A 210 9.08 -17.19 3.40
N TYR A 211 10.20 -17.88 3.54
CA TYR A 211 11.52 -17.32 3.74
C TYR A 211 12.52 -18.05 2.83
N LYS A 212 13.48 -17.32 2.29
CA LYS A 212 14.60 -17.88 1.56
C LYS A 212 15.82 -16.98 1.69
N GLN A 213 16.98 -17.57 1.49
CA GLN A 213 18.23 -16.86 1.26
C GLN A 213 18.71 -17.21 -0.14
N ASP A 214 19.12 -16.24 -0.93
CA ASP A 214 19.66 -16.47 -2.26
C ASP A 214 21.16 -16.82 -2.22
N GLU A 215 21.75 -17.08 -3.38
CA GLU A 215 23.16 -17.45 -3.53
C GLU A 215 24.15 -16.37 -3.12
N ASN A 216 23.71 -15.12 -3.03
CA ASN A 216 24.49 -13.98 -2.56
C ASN A 216 24.32 -13.73 -1.06
N GLY A 217 23.57 -14.59 -0.35
CA GLY A 217 23.28 -14.43 1.06
C GLY A 217 22.15 -13.46 1.39
N GLN A 218 21.51 -12.82 0.39
CA GLN A 218 20.41 -11.92 0.60
C GLN A 218 19.17 -12.67 1.12
N LYS A 219 18.59 -12.17 2.19
CA LYS A 219 17.40 -12.72 2.82
C LYS A 219 16.13 -12.15 2.20
N TRP A 220 15.12 -13.01 2.04
CA TRP A 220 13.84 -12.70 1.43
C TRP A 220 12.69 -13.20 2.28
N ARG A 221 11.65 -12.40 2.39
CA ARG A 221 10.40 -12.75 3.03
C ARG A 221 9.25 -12.65 2.02
N ARG A 222 8.47 -13.72 1.88
CA ARG A 222 7.23 -13.71 1.10
C ARG A 222 6.08 -13.28 2.00
N MET A 223 5.29 -12.34 1.54
CA MET A 223 4.08 -11.89 2.22
C MET A 223 2.88 -12.05 1.31
N GLY A 224 1.81 -12.60 1.87
CA GLY A 224 0.52 -12.72 1.19
C GLY A 224 -0.35 -11.51 1.40
N ASN A 225 -1.42 -11.43 0.61
CA ASN A 225 -2.44 -10.38 0.72
C ASN A 225 -1.88 -8.95 0.54
N ILE A 226 -0.79 -8.81 -0.19
CA ILE A 226 -0.21 -7.51 -0.54
C ILE A 226 -0.97 -6.95 -1.74
N CYS A 227 -1.22 -5.65 -1.71
CA CYS A 227 -1.87 -4.92 -2.79
C CYS A 227 -1.42 -3.45 -2.80
N TRP A 228 -1.73 -2.77 -3.88
CA TRP A 228 -1.54 -1.33 -4.01
C TRP A 228 -2.84 -0.62 -3.67
N PHE A 229 -2.77 0.41 -2.83
CA PHE A 229 -3.88 1.32 -2.51
C PHE A 229 -3.68 2.59 -3.31
N THR A 230 -4.74 3.07 -3.95
CA THR A 230 -4.65 4.26 -4.81
C THR A 230 -5.98 5.01 -4.86
N ASN A 231 -5.90 6.29 -5.22
CA ASN A 231 -7.02 7.13 -5.64
C ASN A 231 -6.83 7.64 -7.10
N ILE A 232 -5.84 7.12 -7.81
CA ILE A 232 -5.63 7.41 -9.23
C ILE A 232 -6.56 6.53 -10.04
N ASP A 233 -7.39 7.13 -10.89
CA ASP A 233 -8.34 6.38 -11.70
C ASP A 233 -7.65 5.42 -12.67
N ILE A 234 -8.19 4.20 -12.76
CA ILE A 234 -7.64 3.09 -13.57
C ILE A 234 -8.75 2.34 -14.29
N GLU A 235 -8.48 1.86 -15.50
CA GLU A 235 -9.46 1.09 -16.28
C GLU A 235 -9.99 -0.15 -15.57
N LYS A 236 -9.14 -0.81 -14.79
CA LYS A 236 -9.50 -2.03 -14.07
C LYS A 236 -10.70 -1.86 -13.13
N ARG A 237 -10.82 -0.71 -12.45
CA ARG A 237 -11.93 -0.48 -11.52
C ARG A 237 -13.29 -0.32 -12.21
N HIS A 238 -13.30 -0.05 -13.51
CA HIS A 238 -14.51 0.12 -14.34
C HIS A 238 -14.88 -1.16 -15.10
N GLN A 239 -14.13 -2.26 -14.89
CA GLN A 239 -14.41 -3.54 -15.52
C GLN A 239 -15.43 -4.32 -14.70
N PRO A 240 -16.66 -4.53 -15.20
CA PRO A 240 -17.64 -5.31 -14.50
C PRO A 240 -17.20 -6.78 -14.41
N LEU A 241 -17.58 -7.42 -13.31
CA LEU A 241 -17.42 -8.87 -13.16
C LEU A 241 -18.38 -9.61 -14.09
N ASP A 242 -17.87 -10.62 -14.78
CA ASP A 242 -18.71 -11.60 -15.46
C ASP A 242 -19.35 -12.54 -14.43
N LEU A 243 -20.66 -12.54 -14.34
CA LEU A 243 -21.43 -13.34 -13.39
C LEU A 243 -22.06 -14.54 -14.11
N TYR A 244 -21.87 -15.74 -13.58
CA TYR A 244 -22.32 -16.98 -14.22
C TYR A 244 -23.21 -17.84 -13.32
N LYS A 245 -23.32 -17.48 -12.05
CA LYS A 245 -24.07 -18.26 -11.07
C LYS A 245 -25.48 -17.71 -10.94
N HIS A 246 -26.42 -18.59 -10.66
CA HIS A 246 -27.80 -18.23 -10.33
C HIS A 246 -28.06 -18.47 -8.85
N TYR A 247 -28.85 -17.58 -8.27
CA TYR A 247 -29.23 -17.68 -6.87
C TYR A 247 -30.08 -18.90 -6.60
N ASN A 248 -29.75 -19.62 -5.53
CA ASN A 248 -30.65 -20.56 -4.89
C ASN A 248 -30.39 -20.57 -3.37
N PRO A 249 -31.41 -20.77 -2.52
CA PRO A 249 -31.27 -20.66 -1.08
C PRO A 249 -30.38 -21.75 -0.43
N VAL A 250 -30.09 -22.84 -1.14
CA VAL A 250 -29.27 -23.96 -0.61
C VAL A 250 -27.80 -23.61 -0.70
N ASP A 251 -27.36 -23.08 -1.85
CA ASP A 251 -25.95 -22.74 -2.09
C ASP A 251 -25.59 -21.38 -1.51
N TYR A 252 -26.57 -20.48 -1.33
CA TYR A 252 -26.38 -19.12 -0.81
C TYR A 252 -27.17 -18.90 0.50
N PRO A 253 -26.73 -19.51 1.61
CA PRO A 253 -27.40 -19.31 2.90
C PRO A 253 -27.26 -17.87 3.38
N LYS A 254 -28.27 -17.41 4.14
CA LYS A 254 -28.24 -16.09 4.78
C LYS A 254 -27.47 -16.14 6.08
N TYR A 255 -26.87 -14.99 6.45
CA TYR A 255 -26.30 -14.82 7.77
C TYR A 255 -27.40 -14.80 8.85
N ASP A 256 -27.05 -15.30 10.03
CA ASP A 256 -27.94 -15.31 11.20
C ASP A 256 -28.08 -13.90 11.80
N THR A 257 -27.08 -13.04 11.58
CA THR A 257 -26.93 -11.74 12.23
C THR A 257 -27.28 -10.55 11.34
N PHE A 258 -27.36 -10.75 10.03
CA PHE A 258 -27.65 -9.69 9.07
C PHE A 258 -28.35 -10.23 7.82
N ASP A 259 -29.27 -9.45 7.25
CA ASP A 259 -30.01 -9.86 6.03
C ASP A 259 -29.14 -9.70 4.77
N ALA A 260 -28.21 -10.65 4.61
CA ALA A 260 -27.38 -10.82 3.43
C ALA A 260 -27.12 -12.31 3.18
N ILE A 261 -26.89 -12.69 1.93
CA ILE A 261 -26.45 -14.03 1.56
C ILE A 261 -24.93 -14.15 1.67
N GLU A 262 -24.44 -15.33 2.04
CA GLU A 262 -23.00 -15.64 2.01
C GLU A 262 -22.57 -16.00 0.59
N CYS A 263 -21.50 -15.37 0.13
CA CYS A 263 -20.81 -15.71 -1.10
C CYS A 263 -19.33 -15.94 -0.79
N GLY A 264 -18.88 -17.19 -0.92
CA GLY A 264 -17.53 -17.62 -0.49
C GLY A 264 -16.39 -17.06 -1.34
N ALA A 265 -16.67 -16.66 -2.58
CA ALA A 265 -15.70 -16.08 -3.50
C ALA A 265 -16.39 -15.11 -4.49
N TYR A 266 -15.67 -14.11 -4.99
CA TYR A 266 -16.22 -13.13 -5.93
C TYR A 266 -16.77 -13.77 -7.23
N LYS A 267 -16.21 -14.92 -7.66
CA LYS A 267 -16.69 -15.69 -8.84
C LYS A 267 -18.02 -16.40 -8.62
N GLU A 268 -18.47 -16.46 -7.38
CA GLU A 268 -19.72 -17.11 -7.00
C GLU A 268 -20.88 -16.13 -6.84
N ILE A 269 -20.65 -14.84 -7.06
CA ILE A 269 -21.70 -13.82 -6.98
C ILE A 269 -22.78 -14.14 -8.02
N PRO A 270 -24.06 -14.32 -7.59
CA PRO A 270 -25.15 -14.67 -8.50
C PRO A 270 -25.57 -13.47 -9.36
N ASP A 271 -25.95 -13.74 -10.61
CA ASP A 271 -26.33 -12.73 -11.61
C ASP A 271 -27.78 -12.23 -11.46
N ASP A 272 -28.62 -12.98 -10.75
CA ASP A 272 -30.06 -12.76 -10.59
C ASP A 272 -30.47 -12.39 -9.14
N TYR A 273 -29.50 -12.07 -8.26
CA TYR A 273 -29.78 -11.66 -6.88
C TYR A 273 -29.50 -10.16 -6.67
N PHE A 274 -30.49 -9.45 -6.14
CA PHE A 274 -30.46 -7.99 -5.95
C PHE A 274 -30.50 -7.55 -4.47
N GLY A 275 -30.43 -8.49 -3.54
CA GLY A 275 -30.31 -8.23 -2.10
C GLY A 275 -28.85 -7.98 -1.69
N ASN A 276 -28.63 -7.90 -0.39
CA ASN A 276 -27.27 -7.75 0.15
C ASN A 276 -26.48 -9.07 0.04
N ILE A 277 -25.23 -8.96 -0.33
CA ILE A 277 -24.30 -10.10 -0.54
C ILE A 277 -23.06 -9.88 0.31
N GLY A 278 -22.74 -10.83 1.18
CA GLY A 278 -21.47 -10.84 1.92
C GLY A 278 -20.39 -11.55 1.12
N VAL A 279 -19.34 -10.82 0.81
CA VAL A 279 -18.17 -11.32 0.05
C VAL A 279 -16.89 -11.22 0.88
N PRO A 280 -15.90 -12.10 0.67
CA PRO A 280 -14.62 -11.99 1.36
C PRO A 280 -13.85 -10.75 0.89
N ILE A 281 -12.92 -10.27 1.70
CA ILE A 281 -12.07 -9.10 1.38
C ILE A 281 -11.33 -9.23 0.04
N THR A 282 -11.05 -10.45 -0.39
CA THR A 282 -10.45 -10.75 -1.70
C THR A 282 -11.31 -10.38 -2.90
N TYR A 283 -12.53 -9.90 -2.67
CA TYR A 283 -13.38 -9.27 -3.68
C TYR A 283 -12.87 -7.88 -4.09
N LEU A 284 -12.27 -7.11 -3.18
CA LEU A 284 -11.87 -5.70 -3.43
C LEU A 284 -11.05 -5.48 -4.71
N PRO A 285 -10.08 -6.33 -5.09
CA PRO A 285 -9.35 -6.19 -6.36
C PRO A 285 -10.21 -6.28 -7.63
N HIS A 286 -11.46 -6.71 -7.48
CA HIS A 286 -12.43 -6.94 -8.55
C HIS A 286 -13.66 -6.05 -8.41
N HIS A 287 -13.65 -5.12 -7.47
CA HIS A 287 -14.77 -4.20 -7.26
C HIS A 287 -14.92 -3.24 -8.44
N CYS A 288 -16.15 -3.12 -8.92
CA CYS A 288 -16.56 -2.16 -9.95
C CYS A 288 -17.73 -1.35 -9.41
N ASP A 289 -17.52 -0.05 -9.21
CA ASP A 289 -18.50 0.87 -8.63
C ASP A 289 -19.78 0.99 -9.49
N GLU A 290 -19.68 0.78 -10.80
CA GLU A 290 -20.82 0.81 -11.72
C GLU A 290 -21.70 -0.43 -11.59
N GLN A 291 -21.13 -1.56 -11.11
CA GLN A 291 -21.86 -2.82 -10.99
C GLN A 291 -22.36 -3.07 -9.56
N PHE A 292 -21.56 -2.74 -8.56
CA PHE A 292 -21.87 -2.97 -7.15
C PHE A 292 -21.62 -1.74 -6.30
N GLU A 293 -22.42 -1.58 -5.27
CA GLU A 293 -22.21 -0.63 -4.18
C GLU A 293 -21.69 -1.37 -2.95
N ILE A 294 -20.65 -0.85 -2.29
CA ILE A 294 -20.25 -1.31 -0.96
C ILE A 294 -21.19 -0.68 0.06
N ILE A 295 -21.99 -1.52 0.74
CA ILE A 295 -22.97 -1.07 1.75
C ILE A 295 -22.31 -0.90 3.11
N GLY A 296 -21.46 -1.85 3.50
CA GLY A 296 -20.80 -1.90 4.79
C GLY A 296 -19.99 -3.18 4.94
N GLU A 297 -19.73 -3.57 6.17
CA GLU A 297 -18.96 -4.75 6.53
C GLU A 297 -19.65 -5.57 7.62
N LEU A 298 -19.31 -6.84 7.71
CA LEU A 298 -19.53 -7.69 8.87
C LEU A 298 -18.17 -8.01 9.47
N HIS A 299 -17.89 -7.44 10.63
CA HIS A 299 -16.60 -7.53 11.28
C HIS A 299 -16.72 -7.87 12.77
N ASN A 300 -15.61 -8.09 13.44
CA ASN A 300 -15.56 -8.51 14.85
C ASN A 300 -15.77 -7.35 15.83
N GLY A 301 -16.80 -6.53 15.64
CA GLY A 301 -17.16 -5.47 16.56
C GLY A 301 -16.19 -4.29 16.50
N SER A 302 -15.85 -3.86 15.30
CA SER A 302 -15.29 -2.51 15.12
C SER A 302 -16.39 -1.51 15.48
N ASP A 303 -16.10 -0.49 16.29
CA ASP A 303 -17.00 0.65 16.52
C ASP A 303 -17.17 1.52 15.25
N ASN A 304 -17.26 0.88 14.10
CA ASN A 304 -17.42 1.51 12.81
C ASN A 304 -18.93 1.58 12.48
N GLU A 305 -19.40 2.74 12.08
CA GLU A 305 -20.81 2.92 11.68
C GLU A 305 -21.25 2.05 10.49
N TYR A 306 -20.28 1.50 9.74
CA TYR A 306 -20.52 0.59 8.62
C TYR A 306 -20.38 -0.89 8.98
N ASP A 307 -20.02 -1.21 10.23
CA ASP A 307 -19.98 -2.58 10.76
C ASP A 307 -21.37 -2.95 11.31
N PHE A 308 -22.08 -3.78 10.56
CA PHE A 308 -23.47 -4.10 10.86
C PHE A 308 -23.64 -5.20 11.91
N ALA A 309 -22.73 -6.16 11.96
CA ALA A 309 -22.78 -7.29 12.88
C ALA A 309 -21.55 -8.20 12.74
N PHE A 310 -21.43 -9.12 13.70
CA PHE A 310 -20.52 -10.24 13.59
C PHE A 310 -21.00 -11.22 12.48
N PRO A 311 -20.14 -11.68 11.56
CA PRO A 311 -20.56 -12.62 10.51
C PRO A 311 -20.80 -14.03 11.08
N VAL A 312 -22.05 -14.36 11.38
CA VAL A 312 -22.47 -15.69 11.86
C VAL A 312 -23.29 -16.38 10.78
N LEU A 313 -22.93 -17.61 10.45
CA LEU A 313 -23.61 -18.42 9.46
C LEU A 313 -23.91 -19.82 10.06
N GLN A 314 -25.20 -20.16 10.17
CA GLN A 314 -25.64 -21.44 10.75
C GLN A 314 -24.99 -21.70 12.14
N GLY A 315 -25.00 -20.69 13.00
CA GLY A 315 -24.42 -20.74 14.33
C GLY A 315 -22.88 -20.73 14.40
N LYS A 316 -22.18 -20.57 13.28
CA LYS A 316 -20.71 -20.56 13.21
C LYS A 316 -20.19 -19.20 12.78
N ASN A 317 -19.18 -18.73 13.50
CA ASN A 317 -18.49 -17.49 13.13
C ASN A 317 -17.72 -17.67 11.80
N LYS A 318 -17.82 -16.67 10.94
CA LYS A 318 -17.04 -16.54 9.72
C LYS A 318 -15.97 -15.47 9.86
N TYR A 319 -15.06 -15.42 8.91
CA TYR A 319 -14.16 -14.30 8.72
C TYR A 319 -14.95 -13.07 8.26
N GLU A 320 -14.34 -11.92 8.41
CA GLU A 320 -14.84 -10.62 7.95
C GLU A 320 -15.40 -10.67 6.54
N ARG A 321 -16.47 -9.91 6.31
CA ARG A 321 -17.14 -9.80 5.00
C ARG A 321 -17.40 -8.36 4.65
N ILE A 322 -17.24 -8.05 3.40
CA ILE A 322 -17.74 -6.81 2.80
C ILE A 322 -19.16 -7.09 2.34
N ILE A 323 -20.08 -6.19 2.67
CA ILE A 323 -21.45 -6.26 2.19
C ILE A 323 -21.58 -5.40 0.95
N ILE A 324 -21.93 -6.04 -0.14
CA ILE A 324 -22.17 -5.39 -1.42
C ILE A 324 -23.64 -5.55 -1.84
N LYS A 325 -24.08 -4.66 -2.72
CA LYS A 325 -25.37 -4.74 -3.35
C LYS A 325 -25.24 -4.37 -4.82
N ARG A 326 -25.95 -5.09 -5.68
CA ARG A 326 -25.98 -4.80 -7.12
C ARG A 326 -26.69 -3.47 -7.38
N ARG A 327 -26.14 -2.65 -8.28
CA ARG A 327 -26.73 -1.39 -8.74
C ARG A 327 -27.82 -1.62 -9.81
#